data_04ecf5872a1a09acc9c259ac0a0e5320
#
_entry.id   04ecf5872a1a09acc9c259ac0a0e5320
#
_cell.length_a   1.000
_cell.length_b   1.000
_cell.length_c   1.000
_cell.angle_alpha   90.00
_cell.angle_beta   90.00
_cell.angle_gamma   90.00
#
_symmetry.space_group_name_H-M   'P 1'
#
loop_
_entity.id
_entity.type
_entity.pdbx_description
1 polymer ?
#
loop_
_entity_poly.entity_id
_entity_poly.type
_entity_poly.pdbx_seq_one_letter_code
_entity_poly.pdbx_strand_id
1 'polypeptide(L)'
;MLVSKIKEEELTREVVDRLLYSDLEDTGEAVDCIIVLGSIKASKYRVPVAVEAYTHKRATKILLCGGKLRDFSDGRYSEAEHMCKAALELGAEKENIILENSSQNTVENIRFALMELQKAFCLSNVRKVLLVTTAYHMRRSLAIAQHFFPKHITIIPCPANDTNTRRDNWMNTPVGIERAKNEAKKIIQYITNGIIPDFEI
;
A
#
# COMPACT_ATOMS: atom_id res chain seq x y z
N MET A 1 4.33 1.16 23.46
CA MET A 1 5.47 2.15 23.34
C MET A 1 5.18 3.07 22.19
N LEU A 2 5.21 4.41 22.42
CA LEU A 2 5.02 5.40 21.34
C LEU A 2 6.12 5.30 20.29
N VAL A 3 5.74 5.26 19.02
CA VAL A 3 6.68 5.08 17.90
C VAL A 3 7.63 6.27 17.77
N SER A 4 7.19 7.49 18.05
CA SER A 4 8.06 8.69 18.03
C SER A 4 9.21 8.65 19.04
N LYS A 5 9.13 7.79 20.04
CA LYS A 5 10.15 7.65 21.11
C LYS A 5 11.20 6.57 20.80
N ILE A 6 10.98 5.78 19.76
CA ILE A 6 11.92 4.72 19.38
C ILE A 6 13.16 5.35 18.74
N LYS A 7 14.33 5.08 19.35
CA LYS A 7 15.62 5.49 18.79
C LYS A 7 16.14 4.46 17.78
N GLU A 8 17.07 4.87 16.95
CA GLU A 8 17.60 4.00 15.89
C GLU A 8 18.27 2.73 16.43
N GLU A 9 18.99 2.84 17.56
CA GLU A 9 19.62 1.72 18.27
C GLU A 9 18.62 0.74 18.87
N GLU A 10 17.37 1.15 19.07
CA GLU A 10 16.29 0.33 19.62
C GLU A 10 15.52 -0.44 18.52
N LEU A 11 15.85 -0.24 17.24
CA LEU A 11 15.27 -0.98 16.12
C LEU A 11 15.80 -2.42 16.08
N THR A 12 15.53 -3.18 17.16
CA THR A 12 15.79 -4.63 17.24
C THR A 12 14.85 -5.38 16.30
N ARG A 13 15.06 -6.69 16.16
CA ARG A 13 14.18 -7.55 15.37
C ARG A 13 12.74 -7.46 15.87
N GLU A 14 12.55 -7.58 17.18
CA GLU A 14 11.23 -7.61 17.83
C GLU A 14 10.49 -6.28 17.62
N VAL A 15 11.19 -5.16 17.74
CA VAL A 15 10.60 -3.82 17.53
C VAL A 15 10.22 -3.63 16.07
N VAL A 16 11.08 -4.02 15.12
CA VAL A 16 10.77 -3.92 13.68
C VAL A 16 9.63 -4.84 13.29
N ASP A 17 9.59 -6.09 13.77
CA ASP A 17 8.49 -7.02 13.52
C ASP A 17 7.16 -6.46 14.01
N ARG A 18 7.15 -5.94 15.24
CA ARG A 18 5.96 -5.37 15.84
C ARG A 18 5.50 -4.12 15.11
N LEU A 19 6.43 -3.22 14.77
CA LEU A 19 6.12 -1.99 14.06
C LEU A 19 5.61 -2.23 12.63
N LEU A 20 6.21 -3.15 11.88
CA LEU A 20 5.91 -3.29 10.46
C LEU A 20 4.84 -4.32 10.13
N TYR A 21 4.66 -5.36 10.96
CA TYR A 21 3.90 -6.54 10.54
C TYR A 21 2.75 -6.95 11.47
N SER A 22 2.65 -6.41 12.70
CA SER A 22 1.57 -6.81 13.61
C SER A 22 0.26 -6.14 13.24
N ASP A 23 -0.87 -6.85 13.46
CA ASP A 23 -2.23 -6.32 13.30
C ASP A 23 -2.49 -5.70 11.91
N LEU A 24 -2.02 -6.36 10.87
CA LEU A 24 -2.14 -5.92 9.46
C LEU A 24 -2.70 -7.03 8.57
N GLU A 25 -3.45 -7.95 9.15
CA GLU A 25 -4.06 -9.07 8.42
C GLU A 25 -5.26 -8.59 7.60
N ASP A 26 -5.40 -9.18 6.42
CA ASP A 26 -6.58 -9.01 5.58
C ASP A 26 -7.76 -9.79 6.19
N THR A 27 -8.88 -9.11 6.40
CA THR A 27 -10.09 -9.72 6.96
C THR A 27 -10.90 -10.55 5.97
N GLY A 28 -10.57 -10.49 4.67
CA GLY A 28 -11.31 -11.20 3.62
C GLY A 28 -12.67 -10.60 3.24
N GLU A 29 -13.06 -9.49 3.86
CA GLU A 29 -14.35 -8.85 3.63
C GLU A 29 -14.48 -8.26 2.22
N ALA A 30 -15.75 -8.15 1.75
CA ALA A 30 -16.08 -7.36 0.57
C ALA A 30 -15.89 -5.87 0.83
N VAL A 31 -15.44 -5.13 -0.19
CA VAL A 31 -15.12 -3.72 -0.14
C VAL A 31 -15.67 -2.98 -1.37
N ASP A 32 -15.74 -1.67 -1.33
CA ASP A 32 -16.23 -0.86 -2.44
C ASP A 32 -15.18 -0.73 -3.54
N CYS A 33 -13.90 -0.67 -3.18
CA CYS A 33 -12.80 -0.53 -4.13
C CYS A 33 -11.50 -1.15 -3.58
N ILE A 34 -10.70 -1.74 -4.47
CA ILE A 34 -9.34 -2.17 -4.20
C ILE A 34 -8.38 -1.05 -4.62
N ILE A 35 -7.53 -0.58 -3.72
CA ILE A 35 -6.52 0.46 -3.98
C ILE A 35 -5.14 -0.19 -3.97
N VAL A 36 -4.39 -0.07 -5.07
CA VAL A 36 -3.05 -0.63 -5.20
C VAL A 36 -2.03 0.50 -5.29
N LEU A 37 -1.10 0.56 -4.36
CA LEU A 37 -0.05 1.58 -4.38
C LEU A 37 1.08 1.20 -5.34
N GLY A 38 1.58 2.17 -6.11
CA GLY A 38 2.61 2.00 -7.11
C GLY A 38 4.01 1.72 -6.54
N SER A 39 4.80 1.04 -7.31
CA SER A 39 6.26 0.89 -7.19
C SER A 39 6.80 0.18 -8.43
N ILE A 40 8.12 0.21 -8.65
CA ILE A 40 8.78 -0.51 -9.77
C ILE A 40 8.39 -2.00 -9.84
N LYS A 41 8.13 -2.64 -8.69
CA LYS A 41 7.79 -4.07 -8.64
C LYS A 41 6.32 -4.33 -8.28
N ALA A 42 5.46 -3.31 -8.35
CA ALA A 42 4.05 -3.44 -7.98
C ALA A 42 3.32 -4.44 -8.88
N SER A 43 3.57 -4.42 -10.19
CA SER A 43 2.99 -5.36 -11.16
C SER A 43 3.31 -6.82 -10.83
N LYS A 44 4.50 -7.08 -10.26
CA LYS A 44 4.93 -8.43 -9.90
C LYS A 44 4.33 -8.93 -8.57
N TYR A 45 4.18 -8.05 -7.58
CA TYR A 45 3.85 -8.49 -6.21
C TYR A 45 2.49 -8.02 -5.72
N ARG A 46 2.05 -6.81 -6.08
CA ARG A 46 0.82 -6.20 -5.56
C ARG A 46 -0.37 -6.47 -6.46
N VAL A 47 -0.17 -6.35 -7.78
CA VAL A 47 -1.24 -6.56 -8.75
C VAL A 47 -1.84 -7.96 -8.71
N PRO A 48 -1.06 -9.07 -8.63
CA PRO A 48 -1.65 -10.40 -8.50
C PRO A 48 -2.56 -10.54 -7.30
N VAL A 49 -2.18 -10.01 -6.13
CA VAL A 49 -3.01 -10.04 -4.91
C VAL A 49 -4.29 -9.22 -5.09
N ALA A 50 -4.20 -8.06 -5.73
CA ALA A 50 -5.37 -7.22 -6.00
C ALA A 50 -6.33 -7.87 -7.00
N VAL A 51 -5.81 -8.46 -8.08
CA VAL A 51 -6.63 -9.14 -9.08
C VAL A 51 -7.24 -10.41 -8.51
N GLU A 52 -6.56 -11.16 -7.66
CA GLU A 52 -7.12 -12.28 -6.93
C GLU A 52 -8.33 -11.84 -6.07
N ALA A 53 -8.19 -10.77 -5.30
CA ALA A 53 -9.31 -10.21 -4.52
C ALA A 53 -10.48 -9.78 -5.43
N TYR A 54 -10.18 -9.17 -6.58
CA TYR A 54 -11.17 -8.76 -7.57
C TYR A 54 -11.90 -9.96 -8.20
N THR A 55 -11.18 -10.99 -8.62
CA THR A 55 -11.77 -12.20 -9.23
C THR A 55 -12.63 -12.98 -8.24
N HIS A 56 -12.30 -12.93 -6.95
CA HIS A 56 -13.14 -13.43 -5.85
C HIS A 56 -14.31 -12.49 -5.49
N LYS A 57 -14.59 -11.48 -6.34
CA LYS A 57 -15.73 -10.54 -6.19
C LYS A 57 -15.73 -9.76 -4.87
N ARG A 58 -14.56 -9.49 -4.30
CA ARG A 58 -14.44 -8.65 -3.11
C ARG A 58 -14.71 -7.17 -3.40
N ALA A 59 -14.44 -6.73 -4.64
CA ALA A 59 -14.80 -5.41 -5.14
C ALA A 59 -15.11 -5.46 -6.63
N THR A 60 -15.81 -4.43 -7.13
CA THR A 60 -16.11 -4.28 -8.55
C THR A 60 -15.11 -3.40 -9.30
N LYS A 61 -14.25 -2.66 -8.59
CA LYS A 61 -13.26 -1.75 -9.17
C LYS A 61 -11.90 -1.90 -8.51
N ILE A 62 -10.85 -1.70 -9.33
CA ILE A 62 -9.45 -1.62 -8.89
C ILE A 62 -8.92 -0.24 -9.22
N LEU A 63 -8.42 0.48 -8.24
CA LEU A 63 -7.74 1.76 -8.39
C LEU A 63 -6.22 1.55 -8.28
N LEU A 64 -5.51 1.79 -9.36
CA LEU A 64 -4.05 1.66 -9.47
C LEU A 64 -3.42 3.05 -9.36
N CYS A 65 -2.60 3.28 -8.31
CA CYS A 65 -2.02 4.58 -8.00
C CYS A 65 -0.52 4.60 -8.23
N GLY A 66 0.00 5.58 -8.99
CA GLY A 66 1.45 5.77 -9.16
C GLY A 66 1.80 6.50 -10.45
N GLY A 67 2.08 7.80 -10.34
CA GLY A 67 2.41 8.67 -11.48
C GLY A 67 3.90 8.68 -11.85
N LYS A 68 4.79 8.08 -11.03
CA LYS A 68 6.20 8.04 -11.36
C LYS A 68 6.46 7.30 -12.66
N LEU A 69 7.05 8.02 -13.64
CA LEU A 69 7.54 7.40 -14.86
C LEU A 69 8.76 6.53 -14.57
N ARG A 70 8.77 5.33 -15.11
CA ARG A 70 9.84 4.34 -14.95
C ARG A 70 10.14 3.68 -16.29
N ASP A 71 11.40 3.29 -16.46
CA ASP A 71 11.81 2.44 -17.56
C ASP A 71 11.63 0.98 -17.13
N PHE A 72 10.73 0.28 -17.83
CA PHE A 72 10.49 -1.15 -17.70
C PHE A 72 11.06 -1.88 -18.91
N SER A 73 11.15 -3.20 -18.89
CA SER A 73 11.70 -4.00 -19.99
C SER A 73 10.95 -3.86 -21.31
N ASP A 74 9.68 -3.46 -21.24
CA ASP A 74 8.75 -3.33 -22.37
C ASP A 74 8.38 -1.88 -22.74
N GLY A 75 9.07 -0.90 -22.10
CA GLY A 75 8.86 0.52 -22.38
C GLY A 75 8.84 1.42 -21.16
N ARG A 76 8.56 2.70 -21.38
CA ARG A 76 8.48 3.72 -20.33
C ARG A 76 7.04 4.05 -20.00
N TYR A 77 6.63 3.81 -18.77
CA TYR A 77 5.26 3.98 -18.27
C TYR A 77 5.26 4.64 -16.91
N SER A 78 4.10 5.18 -16.50
CA SER A 78 3.85 5.41 -15.07
C SER A 78 3.73 4.07 -14.34
N GLU A 79 3.94 4.09 -13.02
CA GLU A 79 3.78 2.89 -12.19
C GLU A 79 2.34 2.34 -12.32
N ALA A 80 1.31 3.23 -12.39
CA ALA A 80 -0.08 2.83 -12.55
C ALA A 80 -0.37 2.22 -13.94
N GLU A 81 0.15 2.80 -15.03
CA GLU A 81 0.00 2.23 -16.37
C GLU A 81 0.64 0.84 -16.47
N HIS A 82 1.84 0.66 -15.92
CA HIS A 82 2.50 -0.65 -15.92
C HIS A 82 1.74 -1.67 -15.06
N MET A 83 1.16 -1.25 -13.93
CA MET A 83 0.26 -2.09 -13.15
C MET A 83 -1.01 -2.46 -13.92
N CYS A 84 -1.58 -1.53 -14.69
CA CYS A 84 -2.77 -1.77 -15.49
C CYS A 84 -2.54 -2.87 -16.55
N LYS A 85 -1.41 -2.84 -17.26
CA LYS A 85 -1.04 -3.91 -18.19
C LYS A 85 -1.05 -5.28 -17.52
N ALA A 86 -0.38 -5.38 -16.36
CA ALA A 86 -0.34 -6.62 -15.60
C ALA A 86 -1.73 -7.06 -15.07
N ALA A 87 -2.58 -6.11 -14.67
CA ALA A 87 -3.93 -6.42 -14.20
C ALA A 87 -4.81 -6.98 -15.34
N LEU A 88 -4.72 -6.41 -16.53
CA LEU A 88 -5.43 -6.90 -17.73
C LEU A 88 -4.95 -8.31 -18.12
N GLU A 89 -3.65 -8.56 -18.11
CA GLU A 89 -3.06 -9.88 -18.37
C GLU A 89 -3.54 -10.95 -17.37
N LEU A 90 -3.84 -10.54 -16.14
CA LEU A 90 -4.36 -11.41 -15.08
C LEU A 90 -5.90 -11.53 -15.09
N GLY A 91 -6.59 -10.91 -16.05
CA GLY A 91 -8.03 -11.06 -16.26
C GLY A 91 -8.90 -9.99 -15.61
N ALA A 92 -8.33 -8.88 -15.13
CA ALA A 92 -9.15 -7.73 -14.73
C ALA A 92 -9.76 -7.05 -15.98
N GLU A 93 -11.01 -6.65 -15.89
CA GLU A 93 -11.70 -5.97 -16.97
C GLU A 93 -11.31 -4.49 -17.03
N LYS A 94 -11.02 -3.97 -18.23
CA LYS A 94 -10.52 -2.60 -18.43
C LYS A 94 -11.47 -1.54 -17.86
N GLU A 95 -12.75 -1.71 -18.04
CA GLU A 95 -13.81 -0.82 -17.51
C GLU A 95 -13.88 -0.80 -15.98
N ASN A 96 -13.29 -1.77 -15.32
CA ASN A 96 -13.22 -1.89 -13.86
C ASN A 96 -11.91 -1.39 -13.27
N ILE A 97 -10.99 -0.88 -14.10
CA ILE A 97 -9.72 -0.31 -13.66
C ILE A 97 -9.78 1.22 -13.68
N ILE A 98 -9.43 1.84 -12.57
CA ILE A 98 -9.26 3.28 -12.43
C ILE A 98 -7.76 3.56 -12.30
N LEU A 99 -7.24 4.56 -13.02
CA LEU A 99 -5.83 4.93 -12.97
C LEU A 99 -5.63 6.28 -12.28
N GLU A 100 -4.69 6.33 -11.35
CA GLU A 100 -4.14 7.55 -10.79
C GLU A 100 -2.69 7.68 -11.23
N ASN A 101 -2.40 8.60 -12.15
CA ASN A 101 -1.12 8.74 -12.85
C ASN A 101 -0.33 10.01 -12.47
N SER A 102 -0.69 10.70 -11.38
CA SER A 102 -0.10 12.00 -11.04
C SER A 102 0.83 11.94 -9.83
N SER A 103 0.61 10.98 -8.94
CA SER A 103 1.32 10.89 -7.66
C SER A 103 2.80 10.57 -7.81
N GLN A 104 3.63 11.24 -6.97
CA GLN A 104 5.08 11.08 -6.97
C GLN A 104 5.64 10.43 -5.69
N ASN A 105 4.80 10.20 -4.69
CA ASN A 105 5.16 9.60 -3.40
C ASN A 105 3.93 8.96 -2.73
N THR A 106 4.14 8.26 -1.61
CA THR A 106 3.08 7.52 -0.92
C THR A 106 1.95 8.43 -0.39
N VAL A 107 2.27 9.64 0.07
CA VAL A 107 1.24 10.59 0.55
C VAL A 107 0.35 11.03 -0.60
N GLU A 108 0.95 11.34 -1.74
CA GLU A 108 0.20 11.71 -2.94
C GLU A 108 -0.61 10.53 -3.49
N ASN A 109 -0.05 9.30 -3.52
CA ASN A 109 -0.82 8.10 -3.89
C ASN A 109 -2.13 8.01 -3.10
N ILE A 110 -2.07 8.18 -1.78
CA ILE A 110 -3.24 8.09 -0.91
C ILE A 110 -4.21 9.26 -1.12
N ARG A 111 -3.70 10.49 -1.21
CA ARG A 111 -4.53 11.68 -1.41
C ARG A 111 -5.20 11.70 -2.77
N PHE A 112 -4.49 11.29 -3.81
CA PHE A 112 -5.04 11.25 -5.17
C PHE A 112 -5.96 10.04 -5.36
N ALA A 113 -5.70 8.91 -4.68
CA ALA A 113 -6.67 7.82 -4.61
C ALA A 113 -8.03 8.29 -4.06
N LEU A 114 -8.03 9.12 -3.01
CA LEU A 114 -9.25 9.69 -2.45
C LEU A 114 -10.00 10.56 -3.47
N MET A 115 -9.27 11.32 -4.29
CA MET A 115 -9.87 12.13 -5.37
C MET A 115 -10.49 11.25 -6.46
N GLU A 116 -9.83 10.16 -6.85
CA GLU A 116 -10.37 9.22 -7.84
C GLU A 116 -11.59 8.45 -7.29
N LEU A 117 -11.57 8.07 -6.01
CA LEU A 117 -12.75 7.49 -5.35
C LEU A 117 -13.95 8.47 -5.35
N GLN A 118 -13.72 9.76 -5.09
CA GLN A 118 -14.77 10.78 -5.16
C GLN A 118 -15.39 10.86 -6.55
N LYS A 119 -14.57 10.77 -7.62
CA LYS A 119 -15.06 10.81 -9.01
C LYS A 119 -15.84 9.56 -9.39
N ALA A 120 -15.35 8.38 -8.96
CA ALA A 120 -15.91 7.10 -9.39
C ALA A 120 -17.16 6.67 -8.62
N PHE A 121 -17.25 7.01 -7.32
CA PHE A 121 -18.27 6.43 -6.42
C PHE A 121 -19.12 7.47 -5.69
N CYS A 122 -18.75 8.75 -5.68
CA CYS A 122 -19.17 9.71 -4.67
C CYS A 122 -18.72 9.23 -3.26
N LEU A 123 -17.76 9.92 -2.66
CA LEU A 123 -17.03 9.45 -1.47
C LEU A 123 -17.94 9.15 -0.27
N SER A 124 -19.09 9.85 -0.15
CA SER A 124 -20.10 9.58 0.88
C SER A 124 -20.71 8.17 0.82
N ASN A 125 -20.61 7.50 -0.33
CA ASN A 125 -21.14 6.15 -0.53
C ASN A 125 -20.09 5.06 -0.26
N VAL A 126 -18.81 5.43 -0.21
CA VAL A 126 -17.71 4.49 0.08
C VAL A 126 -17.69 4.18 1.58
N ARG A 127 -17.69 2.91 1.96
CA ARG A 127 -17.63 2.45 3.34
C ARG A 127 -16.36 1.68 3.67
N LYS A 128 -15.88 0.87 2.72
CA LYS A 128 -14.71 0.02 2.91
C LYS A 128 -13.81 0.07 1.67
N VAL A 129 -12.51 0.13 1.87
CA VAL A 129 -11.52 -0.01 0.80
C VAL A 129 -10.47 -1.04 1.20
N LEU A 130 -10.00 -1.82 0.23
CA LEU A 130 -8.88 -2.73 0.39
C LEU A 130 -7.60 -2.02 -0.04
N LEU A 131 -6.66 -1.84 0.87
CA LEU A 131 -5.37 -1.22 0.57
C LEU A 131 -4.31 -2.29 0.30
N VAL A 132 -3.82 -2.37 -0.92
CA VAL A 132 -2.83 -3.35 -1.34
C VAL A 132 -1.46 -2.70 -1.52
N THR A 133 -0.48 -3.14 -0.74
CA THR A 133 0.94 -2.80 -0.89
C THR A 133 1.80 -3.93 -0.33
N THR A 134 3.14 -3.86 -0.46
CA THR A 134 4.02 -4.88 0.11
C THR A 134 3.98 -4.88 1.65
N ALA A 135 4.10 -6.07 2.25
CA ALA A 135 3.94 -6.27 3.69
C ALA A 135 4.76 -5.28 4.54
N TYR A 136 6.07 -5.14 4.26
CA TYR A 136 6.92 -4.21 5.02
C TYR A 136 6.52 -2.74 4.88
N HIS A 137 5.81 -2.37 3.79
CA HIS A 137 5.35 -1.01 3.53
C HIS A 137 3.92 -0.73 4.04
N MET A 138 3.20 -1.77 4.47
CA MET A 138 1.78 -1.69 4.81
C MET A 138 1.52 -0.74 5.99
N ARG A 139 2.27 -0.84 7.09
CA ARG A 139 2.06 0.02 8.26
C ARG A 139 2.06 1.50 7.93
N ARG A 140 3.06 1.98 7.21
CA ARG A 140 3.15 3.40 6.84
C ARG A 140 2.04 3.81 5.89
N SER A 141 1.73 2.99 4.90
CA SER A 141 0.65 3.26 3.95
C SER A 141 -0.71 3.33 4.63
N LEU A 142 -0.98 2.40 5.56
CA LEU A 142 -2.21 2.39 6.35
C LEU A 142 -2.33 3.61 7.25
N ALA A 143 -1.25 3.98 7.95
CA ALA A 143 -1.24 5.16 8.82
C ALA A 143 -1.52 6.46 8.03
N ILE A 144 -0.91 6.60 6.83
CA ILE A 144 -1.19 7.72 5.93
C ILE A 144 -2.67 7.70 5.49
N ALA A 145 -3.17 6.54 5.07
CA ALA A 145 -4.55 6.42 4.62
C ALA A 145 -5.55 6.73 5.75
N GLN A 146 -5.34 6.22 6.95
CA GLN A 146 -6.18 6.51 8.12
C GLN A 146 -6.16 7.99 8.52
N HIS A 147 -5.05 8.70 8.24
CA HIS A 147 -4.95 10.14 8.50
C HIS A 147 -5.76 10.97 7.49
N PHE A 148 -5.72 10.64 6.19
CA PHE A 148 -6.35 11.43 5.14
C PHE A 148 -7.76 11.00 4.78
N PHE A 149 -8.11 9.73 4.94
CA PHE A 149 -9.45 9.25 4.60
C PHE A 149 -10.50 9.69 5.63
N PRO A 150 -11.74 9.98 5.19
CA PRO A 150 -12.86 10.23 6.08
C PRO A 150 -13.05 9.09 7.08
N LYS A 151 -13.36 9.41 8.32
CA LYS A 151 -13.47 8.43 9.41
C LYS A 151 -14.56 7.36 9.22
N HIS A 152 -15.51 7.61 8.33
CA HIS A 152 -16.56 6.63 7.99
C HIS A 152 -16.08 5.56 7.00
N ILE A 153 -14.89 5.70 6.42
CA ILE A 153 -14.31 4.72 5.50
C ILE A 153 -13.34 3.81 6.27
N THR A 154 -13.67 2.55 6.35
CA THR A 154 -12.78 1.52 6.90
C THR A 154 -11.75 1.12 5.84
N ILE A 155 -10.47 1.11 6.22
CA ILE A 155 -9.38 0.70 5.35
C ILE A 155 -8.89 -0.67 5.81
N ILE A 156 -9.07 -1.67 4.97
CA ILE A 156 -8.65 -3.05 5.23
C ILE A 156 -7.26 -3.22 4.62
N PRO A 157 -6.23 -3.56 5.41
CA PRO A 157 -4.90 -3.84 4.87
C PRO A 157 -4.90 -5.18 4.13
N CYS A 158 -4.22 -5.22 2.99
CA CYS A 158 -3.99 -6.46 2.23
C CYS A 158 -2.51 -6.52 1.82
N PRO A 159 -1.65 -7.04 2.70
CA PRO A 159 -0.20 -7.05 2.50
C PRO A 159 0.20 -8.08 1.44
N ALA A 160 0.83 -7.61 0.36
CA ALA A 160 1.44 -8.46 -0.64
C ALA A 160 2.86 -8.88 -0.22
N ASN A 161 3.19 -10.15 -0.42
CA ASN A 161 4.52 -10.67 -0.11
C ASN A 161 5.49 -10.43 -1.27
N ASP A 162 6.67 -9.89 -0.96
CA ASP A 162 7.80 -9.84 -1.90
C ASP A 162 8.87 -10.88 -1.56
N THR A 163 9.99 -10.84 -2.28
CA THR A 163 11.04 -11.87 -2.14
C THR A 163 11.78 -11.77 -0.80
N ASN A 164 12.00 -10.55 -0.25
CA ASN A 164 12.99 -10.34 0.81
C ASN A 164 12.45 -9.63 2.05
N THR A 165 11.21 -9.12 2.02
CA THR A 165 10.68 -8.28 3.10
C THR A 165 9.33 -8.76 3.62
N ARG A 166 9.13 -10.08 3.65
CA ARG A 166 8.03 -10.71 4.38
C ARG A 166 8.38 -10.79 5.87
N ARG A 167 7.37 -10.93 6.72
CA ARG A 167 7.56 -11.07 8.16
C ARG A 167 8.50 -12.23 8.54
N ASP A 168 8.43 -13.34 7.80
CA ASP A 168 9.18 -14.57 8.08
C ASP A 168 10.60 -14.57 7.50
N ASN A 169 10.97 -13.60 6.63
CA ASN A 169 12.25 -13.68 5.91
C ASN A 169 13.07 -12.39 5.82
N TRP A 170 12.58 -11.26 6.30
CA TRP A 170 13.30 -9.99 6.14
C TRP A 170 14.68 -9.99 6.81
N MET A 171 14.89 -10.83 7.83
CA MET A 171 16.19 -11.00 8.48
C MET A 171 17.17 -11.91 7.73
N ASN A 172 16.70 -12.64 6.71
CA ASN A 172 17.50 -13.68 6.05
C ASN A 172 18.51 -13.11 5.04
N THR A 173 18.36 -11.84 4.66
CA THR A 173 19.25 -11.19 3.68
C THR A 173 19.61 -9.76 4.10
N PRO A 174 20.82 -9.27 3.76
CA PRO A 174 21.19 -7.87 4.02
C PRO A 174 20.18 -6.89 3.42
N VAL A 175 19.67 -7.17 2.23
CA VAL A 175 18.66 -6.33 1.54
C VAL A 175 17.34 -6.29 2.31
N GLY A 176 16.89 -7.41 2.86
CA GLY A 176 15.68 -7.47 3.70
C GLY A 176 15.84 -6.65 4.97
N ILE A 177 16.95 -6.83 5.67
CA ILE A 177 17.30 -6.10 6.90
C ILE A 177 17.33 -4.58 6.63
N GLU A 178 18.06 -4.16 5.60
CA GLU A 178 18.17 -2.76 5.23
C GLU A 178 16.81 -2.14 4.92
N ARG A 179 16.00 -2.79 4.09
CA ARG A 179 14.67 -2.31 3.69
C ARG A 179 13.71 -2.19 4.87
N ALA A 180 13.64 -3.22 5.71
CA ALA A 180 12.76 -3.22 6.88
C ALA A 180 13.17 -2.12 7.87
N LYS A 181 14.46 -2.01 8.21
CA LYS A 181 14.96 -0.95 9.09
C LYS A 181 14.74 0.45 8.52
N ASN A 182 15.00 0.64 7.22
CA ASN A 182 14.76 1.94 6.56
C ASN A 182 13.28 2.31 6.54
N GLU A 183 12.38 1.33 6.40
CA GLU A 183 10.94 1.60 6.47
C GLU A 183 10.50 1.96 7.88
N ALA A 184 11.02 1.28 8.92
CA ALA A 184 10.79 1.63 10.32
C ALA A 184 11.25 3.06 10.63
N LYS A 185 12.46 3.44 10.19
CA LYS A 185 12.97 4.82 10.30
C LYS A 185 12.08 5.84 9.61
N LYS A 186 11.55 5.52 8.42
CA LYS A 186 10.61 6.40 7.71
C LYS A 186 9.31 6.61 8.47
N ILE A 187 8.77 5.58 9.12
CA ILE A 187 7.56 5.73 9.94
C ILE A 187 7.84 6.72 11.08
N ILE A 188 8.93 6.54 11.82
CA ILE A 188 9.35 7.45 12.90
C ILE A 188 9.50 8.88 12.37
N GLN A 189 10.17 9.06 11.23
CA GLN A 189 10.35 10.36 10.58
C GLN A 189 9.02 11.00 10.16
N TYR A 190 8.06 10.23 9.64
CA TYR A 190 6.74 10.73 9.24
C TYR A 190 5.94 11.23 10.44
N ILE A 191 6.05 10.54 11.58
CA ILE A 191 5.43 10.96 12.84
C ILE A 191 6.12 12.24 13.36
N THR A 192 7.46 12.25 13.44
CA THR A 192 8.23 13.40 13.94
C THR A 192 7.98 14.66 13.10
N ASN A 193 7.79 14.50 11.79
CA ASN A 193 7.50 15.61 10.86
C ASN A 193 6.00 15.99 10.83
N GLY A 194 5.14 15.35 11.65
CA GLY A 194 3.71 15.63 11.70
C GLY A 194 2.91 15.21 10.45
N ILE A 195 3.47 14.30 9.62
CA ILE A 195 2.79 13.80 8.41
C ILE A 195 1.71 12.78 8.77
N ILE A 196 1.93 12.00 9.81
CA ILE A 196 0.96 11.06 10.39
C ILE A 196 0.93 11.20 11.91
N PRO A 197 -0.20 10.93 12.56
CA PRO A 197 -0.28 10.88 14.02
C PRO A 197 0.66 9.83 14.62
N ASP A 198 1.13 10.07 15.83
CA ASP A 198 1.86 9.08 16.62
C ASP A 198 0.93 7.96 17.10
N PHE A 199 1.48 6.76 17.26
CA PHE A 199 0.73 5.59 17.73
C PHE A 199 1.62 4.67 18.57
N GLU A 200 0.99 3.75 19.28
CA GLU A 200 1.68 2.74 20.09
C GLU A 200 1.84 1.42 19.33
N ILE A 201 2.94 0.74 19.64
CA ILE A 201 3.21 -0.65 19.24
C ILE A 201 3.53 -1.51 20.45
#